data_71029a225ba510d3909f8657a10b6c31
#
_entry.id   71029a225ba510d3909f8657a10b6c31
#
_cell.length_a   1.000
_cell.length_b   1.000
_cell.length_c   1.000
_cell.angle_alpha   90.00
_cell.angle_beta   90.00
_cell.angle_gamma   90.00
#
_symmetry.space_group_name_H-M   'P 1'
#
loop_
_entity.id
_entity.type
_entity.pdbx_description
1 polymer ?
#
loop_
_entity_poly.entity_id
_entity_poly.type
_entity_poly.pdbx_seq_one_letter_code
_entity_poly.pdbx_strand_id
1 'polypeptide(L)'
;MGDVLRVSLIQTDIVWEDKRANLDKYAAILSHITGDCDLVVFPEMFTTGFSMRVEDLAECIDGETITEVKKWSRNYNVAIAGSFIARAGNVCFNRGFFIEPDGSEHYY
;
A
#
# COMPACT_ATOMS: atom_id res chain seq x y z
N MET A 1 -5.04 -3.09 28.04
CA MET A 1 -5.44 -2.71 27.54
C MET A 1 -5.28 -1.60 27.06
N GLY A 2 -5.46 -1.28 26.28
CA GLY A 2 -5.01 -0.24 25.99
C GLY A 2 -5.40 0.61 24.99
N ASP A 3 -5.20 1.83 25.18
CA ASP A 3 -5.57 2.86 24.26
C ASP A 3 -4.38 3.32 23.45
N VAL A 4 -3.45 2.41 23.18
CA VAL A 4 -2.24 2.74 22.43
C VAL A 4 -2.36 2.18 21.03
N LEU A 5 -2.16 3.05 20.04
CA LEU A 5 -2.06 2.66 18.64
C LEU A 5 -0.60 2.79 18.21
N ARG A 6 -0.01 1.69 17.76
CA ARG A 6 1.38 1.67 17.34
C ARG A 6 1.44 1.76 15.82
N VAL A 7 2.06 2.82 15.32
CA VAL A 7 2.10 3.15 13.89
C VAL A 7 3.53 3.15 13.39
N SER A 8 3.78 2.47 12.29
CA SER A 8 5.07 2.52 11.60
C SER A 8 4.90 3.32 10.31
N LEU A 9 5.67 4.39 10.18
CA LEU A 9 5.70 5.19 8.96
C LEU A 9 6.88 4.72 8.14
N ILE A 10 6.62 4.25 6.92
CA ILE A 10 7.67 3.76 6.04
C ILE A 10 8.11 4.90 5.15
N GLN A 11 9.40 5.23 5.20
CA GLN A 11 9.99 6.22 4.33
C GLN A 11 11.21 5.58 3.67
N THR A 12 11.14 5.38 2.37
CA THR A 12 12.20 4.71 1.62
C THR A 12 12.23 5.27 0.21
N ASP A 13 13.33 5.01 -0.49
CA ASP A 13 13.46 5.41 -1.88
C ASP A 13 12.53 4.57 -2.75
N ILE A 14 11.62 5.23 -3.46
CA ILE A 14 10.72 4.56 -4.38
C ILE A 14 11.46 4.38 -5.71
N VAL A 15 11.45 3.16 -6.23
CA VAL A 15 12.01 2.88 -7.55
C VAL A 15 11.05 3.47 -8.59
N TRP A 16 11.54 4.40 -9.40
CA TRP A 16 10.71 5.17 -10.32
C TRP A 16 10.00 4.26 -11.32
N GLU A 17 8.67 4.32 -11.31
CA GLU A 17 7.80 3.63 -12.29
C GLU A 17 8.01 2.11 -12.36
N ASP A 18 8.48 1.49 -11.29
CA ASP A 18 8.72 0.04 -11.26
C ASP A 18 7.93 -0.60 -10.12
N LYS A 19 6.70 -1.01 -10.42
CA LYS A 19 5.79 -1.55 -9.42
C LYS A 19 6.32 -2.81 -8.77
N ARG A 20 6.85 -3.74 -9.56
CA ARG A 20 7.32 -5.01 -9.01
C ARG A 20 8.49 -4.81 -8.05
N ALA A 21 9.45 -3.95 -8.43
CA ALA A 21 10.60 -3.67 -7.57
C ALA A 21 10.14 -3.02 -6.26
N ASN A 22 9.18 -2.10 -6.34
CA ASN A 22 8.65 -1.45 -5.13
C ASN A 22 7.89 -2.44 -4.26
N LEU A 23 7.02 -3.26 -4.84
CA LEU A 23 6.28 -4.26 -4.07
C LEU A 23 7.23 -5.23 -3.36
N ASP A 24 8.28 -5.66 -4.02
CA ASP A 24 9.27 -6.54 -3.40
C ASP A 24 9.99 -5.84 -2.25
N LYS A 25 10.32 -4.56 -2.42
CA LYS A 25 10.98 -3.77 -1.38
C LYS A 25 10.09 -3.65 -0.14
N TYR A 26 8.80 -3.33 -0.32
CA TYR A 26 7.89 -3.18 0.81
C TYR A 26 7.60 -4.52 1.49
N ALA A 27 7.53 -5.61 0.72
CA ALA A 27 7.39 -6.94 1.30
C ALA A 27 8.56 -7.25 2.24
N ALA A 28 9.78 -6.93 1.81
CA ALA A 28 10.97 -7.16 2.62
C ALA A 28 10.94 -6.30 3.89
N ILE A 29 10.54 -5.03 3.78
CA ILE A 29 10.44 -4.14 4.95
C ILE A 29 9.43 -4.69 5.95
N LEU A 30 8.25 -5.11 5.47
CA LEU A 30 7.21 -5.62 6.35
C LEU A 30 7.66 -6.87 7.12
N SER A 31 8.50 -7.69 6.51
CA SER A 31 8.99 -8.90 7.18
C SER A 31 9.82 -8.60 8.41
N HIS A 32 10.30 -7.35 8.57
CA HIS A 32 11.15 -6.96 9.70
C HIS A 32 10.42 -6.15 10.76
N ILE A 33 9.21 -5.65 10.51
CA ILE A 33 8.53 -4.76 11.45
C ILE A 33 7.30 -5.36 12.10
N THR A 34 7.11 -6.65 11.96
CA THR A 34 5.91 -7.34 12.42
C THR A 34 5.94 -7.60 13.92
N GLY A 35 4.75 -7.77 14.49
CA GLY A 35 4.56 -8.18 15.88
C GLY A 35 4.13 -7.04 16.80
N ASP A 36 4.75 -5.88 16.69
CA ASP A 36 4.49 -4.76 17.60
C ASP A 36 3.87 -3.55 16.90
N CYS A 37 3.22 -3.76 15.77
CA CYS A 37 2.67 -2.66 14.98
C CYS A 37 1.20 -2.92 14.69
N ASP A 38 0.38 -1.89 14.82
CA ASP A 38 -1.05 -1.97 14.52
C ASP A 38 -1.38 -1.43 13.14
N LEU A 39 -0.62 -0.43 12.69
CA LEU A 39 -0.85 0.24 11.42
C LEU A 39 0.48 0.58 10.77
N VAL A 40 0.63 0.23 9.49
CA VAL A 40 1.77 0.62 8.67
C VAL A 40 1.28 1.63 7.64
N VAL A 41 1.98 2.74 7.51
CA VAL A 41 1.65 3.78 6.54
C VAL A 41 2.76 3.86 5.49
N PHE A 42 2.38 3.64 4.23
CA PHE A 42 3.27 3.76 3.09
C PHE A 42 3.21 5.18 2.52
N PRO A 43 4.26 5.63 1.83
CA PRO A 43 4.22 6.94 1.17
C PRO A 43 3.17 6.98 0.05
N GLU A 44 2.78 8.19 -0.35
CA GLU A 44 1.88 8.37 -1.48
C GLU A 44 2.47 7.73 -2.74
N MET A 45 1.61 7.09 -3.54
CA MET A 45 2.00 6.43 -4.80
C MET A 45 3.22 5.52 -4.60
N PHE A 46 3.14 4.67 -3.58
CA PHE A 46 4.28 3.92 -3.08
C PHE A 46 4.86 2.92 -4.10
N THR A 47 4.08 2.52 -5.10
CA THR A 47 4.56 1.55 -6.10
C THR A 47 5.16 2.20 -7.34
N THR A 48 4.98 3.51 -7.54
CA THR A 48 5.39 4.17 -8.79
C THR A 48 6.16 5.47 -8.60
N GLY A 49 5.93 6.17 -7.49
CA GLY A 49 6.31 7.56 -7.35
C GLY A 49 5.30 8.47 -8.04
N PHE A 50 5.55 9.77 -8.02
CA PHE A 50 4.66 10.78 -8.60
C PHE A 50 4.84 10.86 -10.13
N SER A 51 4.49 9.79 -10.83
CA SER A 51 4.66 9.72 -12.27
C SER A 51 3.52 10.40 -13.01
N MET A 52 3.84 11.03 -14.14
CA MET A 52 2.84 11.59 -15.06
C MET A 52 2.31 10.53 -16.03
N ARG A 53 2.88 9.33 -16.04
CA ARG A 53 2.48 8.24 -16.93
C ARG A 53 1.32 7.45 -16.34
N VAL A 54 0.27 8.18 -15.93
CA VAL A 54 -0.82 7.57 -15.16
C VAL A 54 -1.58 6.50 -15.94
N GLU A 55 -1.74 6.67 -17.25
CA GLU A 55 -2.49 5.70 -18.05
C GLU A 55 -1.77 4.35 -18.15
N ASP A 56 -0.44 4.37 -18.16
CA ASP A 56 0.35 3.14 -18.24
C ASP A 56 0.44 2.44 -16.88
N LEU A 57 0.36 3.18 -15.79
CA LEU A 57 0.65 2.68 -14.46
C LEU A 57 -0.60 2.44 -13.61
N ALA A 58 -1.76 2.95 -14.03
CA ALA A 58 -2.97 2.86 -13.23
C ALA A 58 -3.49 1.43 -13.12
N GLU A 59 -4.01 1.11 -11.95
CA GLU A 59 -4.56 -0.21 -11.64
C GLU A 59 -5.96 -0.10 -11.07
N CYS A 60 -6.76 -1.13 -11.28
CA CYS A 60 -8.03 -1.29 -10.58
C CYS A 60 -7.77 -1.79 -9.15
N ILE A 61 -8.80 -1.74 -8.30
CA ILE A 61 -8.65 -2.19 -6.91
C ILE A 61 -8.45 -3.71 -6.80
N ASP A 62 -8.73 -4.46 -7.86
CA ASP A 62 -8.43 -5.89 -7.90
C ASP A 62 -7.10 -6.18 -8.61
N GLY A 63 -6.31 -5.16 -8.86
CA GLY A 63 -5.00 -5.30 -9.50
C GLY A 63 -3.92 -5.78 -8.55
N GLU A 64 -2.69 -5.79 -9.04
CA GLU A 64 -1.54 -6.35 -8.33
C GLU A 64 -1.26 -5.66 -6.99
N THR A 65 -1.31 -4.33 -6.97
CA THR A 65 -0.95 -3.57 -5.77
C THR A 65 -1.87 -3.90 -4.60
N ILE A 66 -3.17 -3.77 -4.78
CA ILE A 66 -4.10 -4.01 -3.67
C ILE A 66 -4.14 -5.50 -3.31
N THR A 67 -3.99 -6.38 -4.29
CA THR A 67 -3.91 -7.82 -4.01
C THR A 67 -2.75 -8.14 -3.07
N GLU A 68 -1.57 -7.54 -3.31
CA GLU A 68 -0.41 -7.74 -2.45
C GLU A 68 -0.61 -7.11 -1.07
N VAL A 69 -1.17 -5.90 -1.02
CA VAL A 69 -1.41 -5.21 0.25
C VAL A 69 -2.38 -6.03 1.13
N LYS A 70 -3.43 -6.57 0.55
CA LYS A 70 -4.38 -7.41 1.29
C LYS A 70 -3.70 -8.66 1.85
N LYS A 71 -2.82 -9.26 1.07
CA LYS A 71 -2.04 -10.40 1.52
C LYS A 71 -1.17 -10.04 2.71
N TRP A 72 -0.44 -8.93 2.61
CA TRP A 72 0.44 -8.48 3.69
C TRP A 72 -0.34 -8.16 4.96
N SER A 73 -1.46 -7.45 4.82
CA SER A 73 -2.28 -7.09 5.96
C SER A 73 -2.73 -8.33 6.73
N ARG A 74 -3.17 -9.34 6.01
CA ARG A 74 -3.61 -10.60 6.63
C ARG A 74 -2.44 -11.37 7.22
N ASN A 75 -1.35 -11.52 6.47
CA ASN A 75 -0.22 -12.35 6.90
C ASN A 75 0.49 -11.77 8.11
N TYR A 76 0.59 -10.44 8.19
CA TYR A 76 1.30 -9.78 9.28
C TYR A 76 0.35 -9.25 10.36
N ASN A 77 -0.94 -9.39 10.16
CA ASN A 77 -1.97 -8.93 11.10
C ASN A 77 -1.80 -7.45 11.44
N VAL A 78 -1.65 -6.62 10.41
CA VAL A 78 -1.52 -5.18 10.55
C VAL A 78 -2.43 -4.48 9.54
N ALA A 79 -2.96 -3.31 9.91
CA ALA A 79 -3.64 -2.46 8.95
C ALA A 79 -2.57 -1.73 8.10
N ILE A 80 -2.87 -1.49 6.83
CA ILE A 80 -1.94 -0.83 5.91
C ILE A 80 -2.65 0.30 5.20
N ALA A 81 -2.05 1.48 5.22
CA ALA A 81 -2.56 2.66 4.55
C ALA A 81 -1.53 3.19 3.55
N GLY A 82 -2.01 3.80 2.47
CA GLY A 82 -1.15 4.40 1.47
C GLY A 82 -1.98 4.89 0.30
N SER A 83 -1.34 5.12 -0.84
CA SER A 83 -2.07 5.44 -2.07
C SER A 83 -1.35 4.89 -3.29
N PHE A 84 -2.09 4.81 -4.39
CA PHE A 84 -1.56 4.29 -5.64
C PHE A 84 -2.29 4.95 -6.82
N ILE A 85 -1.71 4.83 -8.02
CA ILE A 85 -2.34 5.34 -9.22
C ILE A 85 -3.43 4.34 -9.61
N ALA A 86 -4.68 4.77 -9.48
CA ALA A 86 -5.85 3.91 -9.68
C ALA A 86 -6.58 4.25 -10.96
N ARG A 87 -7.29 3.26 -11.48
CA ARG A 87 -8.18 3.43 -12.63
C ARG A 87 -9.57 2.97 -12.26
N ALA A 88 -10.56 3.80 -12.59
CA ALA A 88 -11.96 3.42 -12.54
C ALA A 88 -12.58 3.81 -13.87
N GLY A 89 -12.94 2.82 -14.69
CA GLY A 89 -13.39 3.09 -16.06
C GLY A 89 -12.30 3.78 -16.87
N ASN A 90 -12.58 4.99 -17.36
CA ASN A 90 -11.63 5.77 -18.14
C ASN A 90 -10.92 6.85 -17.34
N VAL A 91 -11.08 6.84 -16.02
CA VAL A 91 -10.53 7.88 -15.15
C VAL A 91 -9.39 7.31 -14.33
N CYS A 92 -8.24 8.01 -14.32
CA CYS A 92 -7.09 7.67 -13.50
C CYS A 92 -6.95 8.72 -12.41
N PHE A 93 -6.61 8.29 -11.19
CA PHE A 93 -6.49 9.21 -10.06
C PHE A 93 -5.62 8.59 -8.96
N ASN A 94 -5.18 9.44 -8.04
CA ASN A 94 -4.48 9.01 -6.84
C ASN A 94 -5.53 8.52 -5.85
N ARG A 95 -5.53 7.23 -5.57
CA ARG A 95 -6.52 6.63 -4.65
C ARG A 95 -5.85 6.24 -3.35
N GLY A 96 -6.32 6.80 -2.25
CA GLY A 96 -5.93 6.36 -0.94
C GLY A 96 -6.59 5.05 -0.57
N PHE A 97 -5.90 4.23 0.21
CA PHE A 97 -6.46 2.98 0.71
C PHE A 97 -6.16 2.79 2.18
N PHE A 98 -7.04 2.07 2.84
CA PHE A 98 -6.84 1.59 4.20
C PHE A 98 -7.35 0.15 4.23
N ILE A 99 -6.45 -0.79 4.39
CA ILE A 99 -6.76 -2.23 4.34
C ILE A 99 -6.53 -2.83 5.72
N GLU A 100 -7.53 -3.55 6.21
CA GLU A 100 -7.47 -4.14 7.56
C GLU A 100 -7.24 -5.66 7.48
N PRO A 101 -6.66 -6.24 8.55
CA PRO A 101 -6.36 -7.68 8.55
C PRO A 101 -7.58 -8.58 8.41
N ASP A 102 -8.77 -8.09 8.77
CA ASP A 102 -10.01 -8.85 8.64
C ASP A 102 -10.58 -8.86 7.21
N GLY A 103 -9.91 -8.18 6.28
CA GLY A 103 -10.33 -8.09 4.90
C GLY A 103 -11.11 -6.84 4.56
N SER A 104 -11.37 -5.96 5.52
CA SER A 104 -12.06 -4.71 5.26
C SER A 104 -11.21 -3.79 4.38
N GLU A 105 -11.82 -3.18 3.39
CA GLU A 105 -11.15 -2.30 2.42
C GLU A 105 -11.85 -0.95 2.41
N HIS A 106 -11.04 0.11 2.52
CA HIS A 106 -11.57 1.48 2.50
C HIS A 106 -10.74 2.29 1.50
N TYR A 107 -11.41 3.08 0.67
CA TYR A 107 -10.77 3.87 -0.39
C TYR A 107 -11.25 5.31 -0.35
N TYR A 108 -10.36 6.23 -0.74
CA TYR A 108 -10.69 7.65 -0.86
C TYR A 108 -10.14 8.28 -2.10
#